data_4a97d7a39106d437024ecb16f80a52ed
#
_entry.id   4a97d7a39106d437024ecb16f80a52ed
#
_cell.length_a   1.000
_cell.length_b   1.000
_cell.length_c   1.000
_cell.angle_alpha   90.00
_cell.angle_beta   90.00
_cell.angle_gamma   90.00
#
_symmetry.space_group_name_H-M   'P 1'
#
loop_
_entity.id
_entity.type
_entity.pdbx_description
1 polymer ?
#
loop_
_entity_poly.entity_id
_entity_poly.type
_entity_poly.pdbx_seq_one_letter_code
_entity_poly.pdbx_strand_id
1 'polypeptide(L)'
;MKTLRWGIVGTGGIANSMAGMIEMADASEIAAVSSRRMETAQRYAKKHGVPNAFDSWQEMIDSDVVDAIYVATPTSVREEICIAAARGGKHVLGEKPFASLPSVQRITAACRDNGVAFMDGTHFVHHPRTLDIKQHRADRLGFVWSVASAFQFNLGDRGNIRFNPELEPMGAIGDAGWYNMRAAVE
;
A
#
# COMPACT_ATOMS: atom_id res chain seq x y z
N MET A 1 13.50 8.73 -18.91
CA MET A 1 12.75 9.06 -17.67
C MET A 1 13.69 8.86 -16.50
N LYS A 2 13.58 9.66 -15.41
CA LYS A 2 14.33 9.39 -14.18
C LYS A 2 13.74 8.13 -13.52
N THR A 3 14.59 7.21 -13.07
CA THR A 3 14.14 6.03 -12.32
C THR A 3 13.58 6.44 -10.96
N LEU A 4 12.40 5.94 -10.60
CA LEU A 4 11.75 6.15 -9.31
C LEU A 4 12.32 5.15 -8.29
N ARG A 5 12.93 5.67 -7.23
CA ARG A 5 13.58 4.88 -6.18
C ARG A 5 12.60 4.64 -5.04
N TRP A 6 12.18 3.39 -4.86
CA TRP A 6 11.23 2.98 -3.83
C TRP A 6 11.90 2.61 -2.52
N GLY A 7 11.37 3.13 -1.41
CA GLY A 7 11.59 2.61 -0.07
C GLY A 7 10.40 1.78 0.39
N ILE A 8 10.62 0.57 0.88
CA ILE A 8 9.57 -0.30 1.40
C ILE A 8 9.58 -0.29 2.92
N VAL A 9 8.48 0.12 3.56
CA VAL A 9 8.29 0.01 5.01
C VAL A 9 7.46 -1.21 5.33
N GLY A 10 8.10 -2.19 5.97
CA GLY A 10 7.53 -3.51 6.26
C GLY A 10 8.08 -4.61 5.35
N THR A 11 8.14 -5.82 5.88
CA THR A 11 8.76 -7.00 5.24
C THR A 11 7.83 -8.21 5.22
N GLY A 12 6.53 -7.96 5.35
CA GLY A 12 5.48 -8.98 5.37
C GLY A 12 5.16 -9.58 4.00
N GLY A 13 4.14 -10.43 3.95
CA GLY A 13 3.72 -11.12 2.73
C GLY A 13 3.45 -10.17 1.56
N ILE A 14 2.69 -9.09 1.80
CA ILE A 14 2.36 -8.13 0.73
C ILE A 14 3.59 -7.36 0.25
N ALA A 15 4.52 -6.99 1.14
CA ALA A 15 5.77 -6.36 0.75
C ALA A 15 6.62 -7.27 -0.14
N ASN A 16 6.65 -8.58 0.15
CA ASN A 16 7.35 -9.56 -0.68
C ASN A 16 6.72 -9.69 -2.08
N SER A 17 5.38 -9.64 -2.18
CA SER A 17 4.70 -9.68 -3.47
C SER A 17 4.93 -8.41 -4.29
N MET A 18 4.90 -7.24 -3.63
CA MET A 18 5.12 -5.95 -4.30
C MET A 18 6.55 -5.76 -4.78
N ALA A 19 7.54 -6.38 -4.15
CA ALA A 19 8.93 -6.30 -4.62
C ALA A 19 9.05 -6.69 -6.09
N GLY A 20 8.53 -7.87 -6.45
CA GLY A 20 8.57 -8.32 -7.85
C GLY A 20 7.75 -7.43 -8.80
N MET A 21 6.67 -6.81 -8.34
CA MET A 21 5.88 -5.90 -9.17
C MET A 21 6.60 -4.57 -9.43
N ILE A 22 7.31 -4.04 -8.43
CA ILE A 22 8.12 -2.82 -8.59
C ILE A 22 9.28 -3.08 -9.56
N GLU A 23 9.93 -4.24 -9.46
CA GLU A 23 11.03 -4.63 -10.36
C GLU A 23 10.56 -4.80 -11.83
N MET A 24 9.31 -5.20 -12.02
CA MET A 24 8.70 -5.33 -13.36
C MET A 24 8.23 -4.00 -13.94
N ALA A 25 8.11 -2.95 -13.14
CA ALA A 25 7.62 -1.66 -13.59
C ALA A 25 8.73 -0.85 -14.26
N ASP A 26 8.42 -0.27 -15.43
CA ASP A 26 9.37 0.58 -16.14
C ASP A 26 9.84 1.75 -15.28
N ALA A 27 11.14 2.04 -15.34
CA ALA A 27 11.77 3.14 -14.62
C ALA A 27 11.49 3.13 -13.09
N SER A 28 11.48 1.96 -12.48
CA SER A 28 11.31 1.76 -11.03
C SER A 28 12.40 0.82 -10.49
N GLU A 29 12.84 1.08 -9.26
CA GLU A 29 13.78 0.20 -8.54
C GLU A 29 13.48 0.25 -7.03
N ILE A 30 13.81 -0.83 -6.32
CA ILE A 30 13.73 -0.85 -4.86
C ILE A 30 15.09 -0.43 -4.31
N ALA A 31 15.19 0.80 -3.84
CA ALA A 31 16.44 1.36 -3.32
C ALA A 31 16.64 1.09 -1.83
N ALA A 32 15.58 0.89 -1.06
CA ALA A 32 15.68 0.69 0.39
C ALA A 32 14.52 -0.15 0.96
N VAL A 33 14.77 -0.78 2.09
CA VAL A 33 13.74 -1.45 2.90
C VAL A 33 13.93 -1.12 4.38
N SER A 34 12.82 -0.96 5.09
CA SER A 34 12.83 -0.76 6.55
C SER A 34 11.98 -1.80 7.27
N SER A 35 12.46 -2.23 8.43
CA SER A 35 11.77 -3.11 9.36
C SER A 35 12.17 -2.76 10.79
N ARG A 36 11.32 -3.02 11.78
CA ARG A 36 11.58 -2.77 13.21
C ARG A 36 12.82 -3.47 13.78
N ARG A 37 13.44 -4.38 13.04
CA ARG A 37 14.66 -5.07 13.41
C ARG A 37 15.58 -5.11 12.20
N MET A 38 16.81 -4.66 12.38
CA MET A 38 17.83 -4.62 11.33
C MET A 38 18.03 -5.98 10.66
N GLU A 39 18.11 -7.06 11.44
CA GLU A 39 18.24 -8.42 10.91
C GLU A 39 17.13 -8.78 9.91
N THR A 40 15.88 -8.36 10.21
CA THR A 40 14.75 -8.61 9.32
C THR A 40 14.82 -7.78 8.05
N ALA A 41 15.23 -6.52 8.16
CA ALA A 41 15.46 -5.65 7.00
C ALA A 41 16.57 -6.20 6.11
N GLN A 42 17.71 -6.60 6.68
CA GLN A 42 18.84 -7.19 5.95
C GLN A 42 18.49 -8.50 5.26
N ARG A 43 17.70 -9.38 5.92
CA ARG A 43 17.23 -10.63 5.31
C ARG A 43 16.33 -10.37 4.11
N TYR A 44 15.42 -9.39 4.22
CA TYR A 44 14.58 -8.96 3.10
C TYR A 44 15.44 -8.35 1.98
N ALA A 45 16.34 -7.45 2.31
CA ALA A 45 17.25 -6.80 1.38
C ALA A 45 18.08 -7.82 0.59
N LYS A 46 18.66 -8.81 1.28
CA LYS A 46 19.40 -9.90 0.64
C LYS A 46 18.53 -10.74 -0.29
N LYS A 47 17.28 -11.03 0.11
CA LYS A 47 16.34 -11.83 -0.68
C LYS A 47 15.96 -11.15 -2.00
N HIS A 48 15.78 -9.84 -1.98
CA HIS A 48 15.26 -9.06 -3.11
C HIS A 48 16.34 -8.17 -3.77
N GLY A 49 17.62 -8.31 -3.41
CA GLY A 49 18.70 -7.52 -4.01
C GLY A 49 18.64 -6.02 -3.67
N VAL A 50 17.96 -5.64 -2.57
CA VAL A 50 17.81 -4.23 -2.17
C VAL A 50 19.10 -3.70 -1.55
N PRO A 51 19.66 -2.58 -2.04
CA PRO A 51 20.99 -2.12 -1.60
C PRO A 51 21.03 -1.57 -0.17
N ASN A 52 19.94 -0.99 0.35
CA ASN A 52 19.92 -0.33 1.64
C ASN A 52 18.88 -0.95 2.58
N ALA A 53 19.29 -1.24 3.82
CA ALA A 53 18.43 -1.78 4.87
C ALA A 53 18.48 -0.87 6.10
N PHE A 54 17.30 -0.55 6.65
CA PHE A 54 17.12 0.32 7.81
C PHE A 54 16.29 -0.40 8.90
N ASP A 55 16.57 -0.15 10.17
CA ASP A 55 15.73 -0.55 11.30
C ASP A 55 14.81 0.58 11.80
N SER A 56 14.95 1.76 11.18
CA SER A 56 14.09 2.93 11.34
C SER A 56 13.52 3.36 9.99
N TRP A 57 12.19 3.43 9.89
CA TRP A 57 11.56 4.00 8.70
C TRP A 57 11.76 5.53 8.63
N GLN A 58 11.96 6.19 9.78
CA GLN A 58 12.28 7.61 9.84
C GLN A 58 13.62 7.89 9.15
N GLU A 59 14.66 7.18 9.53
CA GLU A 59 15.98 7.32 8.90
C GLU A 59 15.94 7.04 7.39
N MET A 60 15.15 6.05 6.96
CA MET A 60 14.97 5.78 5.54
C MET A 60 14.26 6.93 4.82
N ILE A 61 13.23 7.52 5.41
CA ILE A 61 12.52 8.68 4.84
C ILE A 61 13.42 9.90 4.76
N ASP A 62 14.23 10.14 5.79
CA ASP A 62 15.15 11.29 5.86
C ASP A 62 16.35 11.14 4.92
N SER A 63 16.58 9.94 4.41
CA SER A 63 17.68 9.67 3.48
C SER A 63 17.40 10.17 2.06
N ASP A 64 18.49 10.41 1.30
CA ASP A 64 18.41 10.78 -0.12
C ASP A 64 18.31 9.57 -1.06
N VAL A 65 18.18 8.35 -0.52
CA VAL A 65 18.23 7.14 -1.35
C VAL A 65 16.87 6.77 -1.94
N VAL A 66 15.76 7.37 -1.45
CA VAL A 66 14.39 7.07 -1.89
C VAL A 66 13.65 8.31 -2.39
N ASP A 67 12.80 8.13 -3.40
CA ASP A 67 11.90 9.16 -3.95
C ASP A 67 10.43 8.89 -3.55
N ALA A 68 10.08 7.61 -3.32
CA ALA A 68 8.73 7.18 -2.98
C ALA A 68 8.77 6.11 -1.88
N ILE A 69 7.74 6.10 -1.02
CA ILE A 69 7.60 5.14 0.07
C ILE A 69 6.38 4.26 -0.16
N TYR A 70 6.60 2.94 -0.20
CA TYR A 70 5.54 1.95 -0.12
C TYR A 70 5.35 1.50 1.34
N VAL A 71 4.15 1.79 1.90
CA VAL A 71 3.84 1.53 3.31
C VAL A 71 3.05 0.24 3.43
N ALA A 72 3.75 -0.87 3.70
CA ALA A 72 3.23 -2.24 3.81
C ALA A 72 3.12 -2.72 5.27
N THR A 73 2.77 -1.81 6.16
CA THR A 73 2.64 -2.06 7.61
C THR A 73 1.20 -2.41 8.01
N PRO A 74 0.97 -2.92 9.24
CA PRO A 74 -0.36 -2.98 9.82
C PRO A 74 -1.08 -1.64 9.77
N THR A 75 -2.41 -1.67 9.71
CA THR A 75 -3.27 -0.49 9.57
C THR A 75 -3.07 0.53 10.68
N SER A 76 -2.85 0.06 11.92
CA SER A 76 -2.72 0.91 13.11
C SER A 76 -1.57 1.92 13.08
N VAL A 77 -0.48 1.64 12.35
CA VAL A 77 0.71 2.52 12.27
C VAL A 77 0.88 3.18 10.89
N ARG A 78 0.02 2.87 9.95
CA ARG A 78 0.16 3.28 8.55
C ARG A 78 0.03 4.79 8.35
N GLU A 79 -0.93 5.41 9.04
CA GLU A 79 -1.17 6.85 8.94
C GLU A 79 0.05 7.68 9.29
N GLU A 80 0.67 7.39 10.44
CA GLU A 80 1.88 8.08 10.91
C GLU A 80 2.99 8.04 9.86
N ILE A 81 3.26 6.85 9.31
CA ILE A 81 4.32 6.64 8.32
C ILE A 81 4.01 7.36 7.00
N CYS A 82 2.76 7.30 6.52
CA CYS A 82 2.34 8.00 5.31
C CYS A 82 2.51 9.53 5.45
N ILE A 83 2.09 10.09 6.59
CA ILE A 83 2.23 11.53 6.86
C ILE A 83 3.70 11.93 6.97
N ALA A 84 4.52 11.13 7.65
CA ALA A 84 5.95 11.39 7.76
C ALA A 84 6.65 11.35 6.40
N ALA A 85 6.33 10.36 5.55
CA ALA A 85 6.85 10.26 4.20
C ALA A 85 6.48 11.51 3.36
N ALA A 86 5.22 11.94 3.42
CA ALA A 86 4.77 13.14 2.73
C ALA A 86 5.52 14.40 3.20
N ARG A 87 5.71 14.57 4.50
CA ARG A 87 6.47 15.70 5.08
C ARG A 87 7.96 15.65 4.73
N GLY A 88 8.52 14.45 4.54
CA GLY A 88 9.87 14.23 4.03
C GLY A 88 10.00 14.42 2.51
N GLY A 89 8.95 14.90 1.83
CA GLY A 89 8.95 15.14 0.38
C GLY A 89 8.94 13.87 -0.46
N LYS A 90 8.52 12.73 0.11
CA LYS A 90 8.46 11.45 -0.60
C LYS A 90 7.04 11.19 -1.09
N HIS A 91 6.89 10.67 -2.31
CA HIS A 91 5.61 10.15 -2.81
C HIS A 91 5.17 8.95 -1.96
N VAL A 92 3.87 8.72 -1.83
CA VAL A 92 3.32 7.70 -0.91
C VAL A 92 2.41 6.72 -1.64
N LEU A 93 2.73 5.44 -1.54
CA LEU A 93 1.83 4.33 -1.84
C LEU A 93 1.50 3.64 -0.51
N GLY A 94 0.26 3.79 -0.03
CA GLY A 94 -0.19 3.19 1.23
C GLY A 94 -1.04 1.95 1.00
N GLU A 95 -0.72 0.83 1.64
CA GLU A 95 -1.57 -0.36 1.59
C GLU A 95 -2.98 -0.08 2.15
N LYS A 96 -3.95 -0.78 1.60
CA LYS A 96 -5.31 -0.85 2.14
C LYS A 96 -5.37 -1.80 3.36
N PRO A 97 -6.37 -1.69 4.25
CA PRO A 97 -7.31 -0.59 4.42
C PRO A 97 -6.66 0.58 5.16
N PHE A 98 -7.35 1.69 5.19
CA PHE A 98 -7.02 2.78 6.11
C PHE A 98 -7.94 2.71 7.33
N ALA A 99 -7.44 3.20 8.47
CA ALA A 99 -8.13 3.07 9.75
C ALA A 99 -9.50 3.78 9.79
N SER A 100 -9.65 4.88 9.04
CA SER A 100 -10.89 5.65 8.97
C SER A 100 -10.84 6.67 7.84
N LEU A 101 -11.99 7.27 7.49
CA LEU A 101 -12.05 8.40 6.56
C LEU A 101 -11.22 9.60 7.04
N PRO A 102 -11.28 10.05 8.32
CA PRO A 102 -10.38 11.10 8.80
C PRO A 102 -8.90 10.77 8.65
N SER A 103 -8.50 9.50 8.78
CA SER A 103 -7.12 9.07 8.54
C SER A 103 -6.69 9.33 7.10
N VAL A 104 -7.49 8.91 6.13
CA VAL A 104 -7.22 9.16 4.70
C VAL A 104 -7.18 10.66 4.40
N GLN A 105 -8.10 11.44 4.98
CA GLN A 105 -8.12 12.89 4.82
C GLN A 105 -6.84 13.57 5.32
N ARG A 106 -6.31 13.15 6.47
CA ARG A 106 -5.02 13.65 6.99
C ARG A 106 -3.84 13.27 6.11
N ILE A 107 -3.80 12.03 5.63
CA ILE A 107 -2.73 11.57 4.71
C ILE A 107 -2.78 12.37 3.40
N THR A 108 -3.94 12.48 2.78
CA THR A 108 -4.09 13.20 1.51
C THR A 108 -3.81 14.70 1.65
N ALA A 109 -4.20 15.31 2.79
CA ALA A 109 -3.84 16.69 3.09
C ALA A 109 -2.32 16.85 3.21
N ALA A 110 -1.65 15.99 3.99
CA ALA A 110 -0.20 16.03 4.12
C ALA A 110 0.52 15.89 2.77
N CYS A 111 0.07 14.98 1.91
CA CYS A 111 0.64 14.81 0.58
C CYS A 111 0.45 16.05 -0.30
N ARG A 112 -0.76 16.61 -0.33
CA ARG A 112 -1.07 17.83 -1.08
C ARG A 112 -0.24 19.02 -0.59
N ASP A 113 -0.17 19.23 0.72
CA ASP A 113 0.51 20.36 1.34
C ASP A 113 2.04 20.32 1.13
N ASN A 114 2.61 19.14 0.87
CA ASN A 114 4.02 18.93 0.56
C ASN A 114 4.29 18.68 -0.95
N GLY A 115 3.28 18.79 -1.81
CA GLY A 115 3.45 18.67 -3.26
C GLY A 115 3.83 17.25 -3.73
N VAL A 116 3.49 16.20 -2.97
CA VAL A 116 3.79 14.80 -3.30
C VAL A 116 2.53 14.02 -3.64
N ALA A 117 2.69 12.96 -4.44
CA ALA A 117 1.58 12.09 -4.83
C ALA A 117 1.22 11.12 -3.70
N PHE A 118 -0.09 10.82 -3.60
CA PHE A 118 -0.62 9.73 -2.78
C PHE A 118 -1.42 8.76 -3.65
N MET A 119 -1.23 7.46 -3.44
CA MET A 119 -2.05 6.41 -4.01
C MET A 119 -2.33 5.33 -2.97
N ASP A 120 -3.55 4.81 -2.95
CA ASP A 120 -3.90 3.63 -2.16
C ASP A 120 -3.54 2.32 -2.88
N GLY A 121 -3.22 1.27 -2.12
CA GLY A 121 -2.82 -0.04 -2.63
C GLY A 121 -3.97 -0.91 -3.16
N THR A 122 -5.06 -0.32 -3.62
CA THR A 122 -6.21 -1.06 -4.18
C THR A 122 -5.95 -1.43 -5.64
N HIS A 123 -5.11 -2.41 -5.85
CA HIS A 123 -4.53 -2.76 -7.15
C HIS A 123 -5.54 -3.10 -8.26
N PHE A 124 -6.70 -3.71 -7.94
CA PHE A 124 -7.64 -4.17 -8.98
C PHE A 124 -8.27 -3.02 -9.76
N VAL A 125 -8.34 -1.79 -9.21
CA VAL A 125 -8.92 -0.62 -9.89
C VAL A 125 -8.11 -0.23 -11.14
N HIS A 126 -6.83 -0.59 -11.17
CA HIS A 126 -5.93 -0.35 -12.30
C HIS A 126 -5.89 -1.52 -13.29
N HIS A 127 -6.61 -2.61 -13.03
CA HIS A 127 -6.63 -3.76 -13.93
C HIS A 127 -7.38 -3.44 -15.22
N PRO A 128 -6.89 -3.83 -16.40
CA PRO A 128 -7.53 -3.53 -17.69
C PRO A 128 -9.01 -3.89 -17.75
N ARG A 129 -9.40 -5.03 -17.16
CA ARG A 129 -10.82 -5.43 -17.05
C ARG A 129 -11.66 -4.41 -16.28
N THR A 130 -11.15 -3.86 -15.19
CA THR A 130 -11.87 -2.86 -14.39
C THR A 130 -12.03 -1.56 -15.18
N LEU A 131 -10.96 -1.15 -15.88
CA LEU A 131 -11.00 0.03 -16.74
C LEU A 131 -11.99 -0.17 -17.91
N ASP A 132 -12.01 -1.35 -18.53
CA ASP A 132 -12.98 -1.68 -19.60
C ASP A 132 -14.43 -1.62 -19.09
N ILE A 133 -14.70 -2.19 -17.90
CA ILE A 133 -16.03 -2.12 -17.28
C ILE A 133 -16.43 -0.67 -17.04
N LYS A 134 -15.56 0.13 -16.46
CA LYS A 134 -15.82 1.56 -16.19
C LYS A 134 -16.13 2.33 -17.46
N GLN A 135 -15.37 2.10 -18.51
CA GLN A 135 -15.53 2.79 -19.80
C GLN A 135 -16.82 2.41 -20.52
N HIS A 136 -17.24 1.14 -20.46
CA HIS A 136 -18.31 0.60 -21.29
C HIS A 136 -19.57 0.20 -20.50
N ARG A 137 -19.62 0.47 -19.17
CA ARG A 137 -20.76 0.02 -18.34
C ARG A 137 -22.12 0.52 -18.84
N ALA A 138 -22.19 1.79 -19.25
CA ALA A 138 -23.44 2.39 -19.73
C ALA A 138 -23.95 1.69 -20.99
N ASP A 139 -23.06 1.39 -21.93
CA ASP A 139 -23.41 0.78 -23.20
C ASP A 139 -23.69 -0.73 -23.10
N ARG A 140 -22.96 -1.43 -22.21
CA ARG A 140 -23.05 -2.89 -22.10
C ARG A 140 -24.03 -3.37 -21.01
N LEU A 141 -24.17 -2.62 -19.91
CA LEU A 141 -24.99 -3.01 -18.77
C LEU A 141 -26.24 -2.13 -18.62
N GLY A 142 -26.25 -0.95 -19.24
CA GLY A 142 -27.33 0.02 -19.06
C GLY A 142 -27.36 0.57 -17.63
N PHE A 143 -28.56 0.76 -17.08
CA PHE A 143 -28.73 1.23 -15.71
C PHE A 143 -28.52 0.10 -14.70
N VAL A 144 -27.55 0.26 -13.81
CA VAL A 144 -27.22 -0.74 -12.77
C VAL A 144 -28.14 -0.55 -11.57
N TRP A 145 -29.01 -1.53 -11.29
CA TRP A 145 -29.97 -1.51 -10.17
C TRP A 145 -29.38 -2.07 -8.87
N SER A 146 -28.50 -3.05 -8.97
CA SER A 146 -27.85 -3.64 -7.81
C SER A 146 -26.48 -4.21 -8.15
N VAL A 147 -25.61 -4.24 -7.13
CA VAL A 147 -24.31 -4.90 -7.19
C VAL A 147 -24.24 -5.88 -6.04
N ALA A 148 -23.94 -7.14 -6.34
CA ALA A 148 -23.62 -8.15 -5.33
C ALA A 148 -22.18 -8.62 -5.53
N SER A 149 -21.39 -8.59 -4.47
CA SER A 149 -20.01 -9.04 -4.51
C SER A 149 -19.65 -9.83 -3.26
N ALA A 150 -18.78 -10.83 -3.42
CA ALA A 150 -18.23 -11.61 -2.32
C ALA A 150 -16.73 -11.74 -2.49
N PHE A 151 -16.00 -11.51 -1.40
CA PHE A 151 -14.57 -11.77 -1.32
C PHE A 151 -14.27 -12.50 -0.02
N GLN A 152 -13.79 -13.72 -0.13
CA GLN A 152 -13.51 -14.58 1.03
C GLN A 152 -12.32 -15.49 0.74
N PHE A 153 -11.59 -15.81 1.78
CA PHE A 153 -10.50 -16.78 1.73
C PHE A 153 -10.33 -17.48 3.08
N ASN A 154 -9.72 -18.64 3.06
CA ASN A 154 -9.43 -19.37 4.30
C ASN A 154 -8.20 -18.76 4.98
N LEU A 155 -8.37 -18.30 6.23
CA LEU A 155 -7.31 -17.80 7.08
C LEU A 155 -7.10 -18.77 8.26
N GLY A 156 -6.35 -19.84 8.02
CA GLY A 156 -6.11 -20.90 9.01
C GLY A 156 -5.10 -20.53 10.10
N ASP A 157 -4.19 -19.61 9.82
CA ASP A 157 -3.18 -19.16 10.79
C ASP A 157 -3.79 -18.22 11.84
N ARG A 158 -3.99 -18.72 13.06
CA ARG A 158 -4.53 -17.93 14.19
C ARG A 158 -3.56 -16.88 14.73
N GLY A 159 -2.27 -16.96 14.41
CA GLY A 159 -1.26 -15.94 14.73
C GLY A 159 -1.25 -14.77 13.75
N ASN A 160 -2.09 -14.77 12.71
CA ASN A 160 -2.14 -13.71 11.72
C ASN A 160 -2.63 -12.39 12.33
N ILE A 161 -2.00 -11.28 11.91
CA ILE A 161 -2.33 -9.92 12.40
C ILE A 161 -3.80 -9.56 12.24
N ARG A 162 -4.52 -10.15 11.29
CA ARG A 162 -5.96 -9.95 11.04
C ARG A 162 -6.85 -10.39 12.21
N PHE A 163 -6.33 -11.24 13.10
CA PHE A 163 -7.01 -11.61 14.35
C PHE A 163 -6.65 -10.69 15.53
N ASN A 164 -5.76 -9.72 15.32
CA ASN A 164 -5.39 -8.76 16.34
C ASN A 164 -6.02 -7.38 16.05
N PRO A 165 -7.06 -6.96 16.81
CA PRO A 165 -7.76 -5.71 16.58
C PRO A 165 -6.91 -4.46 16.85
N GLU A 166 -5.82 -4.58 17.61
CA GLU A 166 -4.88 -3.47 17.83
C GLU A 166 -4.05 -3.17 16.58
N LEU A 167 -3.79 -4.18 15.75
CA LEU A 167 -3.02 -4.06 14.50
C LEU A 167 -3.92 -3.81 13.30
N GLU A 168 -5.07 -4.51 13.25
CA GLU A 168 -6.05 -4.43 12.17
C GLU A 168 -7.46 -4.13 12.72
N PRO A 169 -7.72 -2.87 13.10
CA PRO A 169 -8.96 -2.50 13.81
C PRO A 169 -10.23 -2.69 12.97
N MET A 170 -10.12 -2.71 11.65
CA MET A 170 -11.25 -2.91 10.73
C MET A 170 -11.56 -4.38 10.47
N GLY A 171 -10.70 -5.32 10.92
CA GLY A 171 -10.88 -6.76 10.77
C GLY A 171 -11.18 -7.19 9.33
N ALA A 172 -12.09 -8.16 9.17
CA ALA A 172 -12.47 -8.69 7.84
C ALA A 172 -13.16 -7.66 6.94
N ILE A 173 -13.89 -6.71 7.51
CA ILE A 173 -14.53 -5.63 6.73
C ILE A 173 -13.47 -4.74 6.10
N GLY A 174 -12.43 -4.37 6.83
CA GLY A 174 -11.32 -3.60 6.29
C GLY A 174 -10.49 -4.39 5.29
N ASP A 175 -10.20 -5.65 5.56
CA ASP A 175 -9.35 -6.46 4.69
C ASP A 175 -10.04 -6.91 3.39
N ALA A 176 -11.10 -7.72 3.51
CA ALA A 176 -11.83 -8.27 2.36
C ALA A 176 -12.96 -7.35 1.89
N GLY A 177 -13.73 -6.77 2.81
CA GLY A 177 -14.83 -5.87 2.51
C GLY A 177 -14.40 -4.59 1.80
N TRP A 178 -13.16 -4.12 2.00
CA TRP A 178 -12.56 -3.02 1.24
C TRP A 178 -12.71 -3.21 -0.27
N TYR A 179 -12.38 -4.40 -0.77
CA TYR A 179 -12.48 -4.71 -2.19
C TYR A 179 -13.91 -4.68 -2.70
N ASN A 180 -14.85 -5.22 -1.92
CA ASN A 180 -16.27 -5.25 -2.26
C ASN A 180 -16.86 -3.83 -2.34
N MET A 181 -16.56 -3.01 -1.33
CA MET A 181 -17.00 -1.60 -1.30
C MET A 181 -16.36 -0.79 -2.41
N ARG A 182 -15.07 -0.98 -2.64
CA ARG A 182 -14.35 -0.27 -3.72
C ARG A 182 -14.90 -0.65 -5.10
N ALA A 183 -15.20 -1.93 -5.33
CA ALA A 183 -15.82 -2.38 -6.59
C ALA A 183 -17.21 -1.80 -6.82
N ALA A 184 -17.96 -1.52 -5.76
CA ALA A 184 -19.30 -0.94 -5.87
C ALA A 184 -19.30 0.57 -6.21
N VAL A 185 -18.22 1.29 -5.89
CA VAL A 185 -18.10 2.74 -6.13
C VAL A 185 -17.29 3.10 -7.37
N GLU A 186 -16.55 2.15 -7.95
CA GLU A 186 -15.79 2.33 -9.20
C GLU A 186 -16.71 2.24 -10.44
#